data_863ee58f2b66a8e4337d9828d50ebdad
#
_entry.id   863ee58f2b66a8e4337d9828d50ebdad
#
_cell.length_a   1.000
_cell.length_b   1.000
_cell.length_c   1.000
_cell.angle_alpha   90.00
_cell.angle_beta   90.00
_cell.angle_gamma   90.00
#
_symmetry.space_group_name_H-M   'P 1'
#
loop_
_entity.id
_entity.type
_entity.pdbx_description
1 polymer ?
#
loop_
_entity_poly.entity_id
_entity_poly.type
_entity_poly.pdbx_seq_one_letter_code
_entity_poly.pdbx_strand_id
1 'polypeptide(L)'
;MTKKSLYALSIWLLTICCSLLSGDFLSAAPFRVAVADARGTPLADAVVSLRPAAGKASNANRPNLVVNPQPVVIQQTDREFAPRVTVVPVGSRISLPNNDVVPHSVYSFSAAKQFEFDVYVGSSPQVLTLDKTGVITLGCNIHDWMVGYVVVVDTPLAAKTDANGGAAFANVPDGDYELRVWHSQQRVGEHVATVVVSERLKTQAVVLDVVPPRTRYKPPLTLKPY
;
A
#
# COMPACT_ATOMS: atom_id res chain seq x y z
N MET A 1 -78.67 -23.91 44.93
CA MET A 1 -77.99 -25.03 44.24
C MET A 1 -77.29 -24.45 43.08
N THR A 2 -75.99 -24.20 43.18
CA THR A 2 -75.17 -23.46 42.24
C THR A 2 -74.02 -24.35 41.77
N LYS A 3 -74.00 -24.67 40.48
CA LYS A 3 -72.94 -25.41 39.84
C LYS A 3 -71.76 -24.43 39.53
N LYS A 4 -70.59 -24.68 40.12
CA LYS A 4 -69.35 -24.01 39.76
C LYS A 4 -68.66 -24.77 38.61
N SER A 5 -68.49 -24.12 37.48
CA SER A 5 -67.71 -24.59 36.35
C SER A 5 -66.25 -24.25 36.56
N LEU A 6 -65.38 -25.24 36.54
CA LEU A 6 -63.92 -25.06 36.54
C LEU A 6 -63.41 -24.93 35.05
N TYR A 7 -62.89 -23.78 34.71
CA TYR A 7 -62.13 -23.63 33.50
C TYR A 7 -60.65 -23.89 33.80
N ALA A 8 -60.13 -24.98 33.26
CA ALA A 8 -58.72 -25.27 33.27
C ALA A 8 -58.04 -24.45 32.18
N LEU A 9 -57.21 -23.48 32.58
CA LEU A 9 -56.36 -22.72 31.70
C LEU A 9 -55.08 -23.55 31.41
N SER A 10 -54.98 -24.12 30.22
CA SER A 10 -53.74 -24.75 29.72
C SER A 10 -52.76 -23.65 29.20
N ILE A 11 -51.79 -23.33 30.01
CA ILE A 11 -50.69 -22.43 29.61
C ILE A 11 -49.68 -23.25 28.81
N TRP A 12 -49.67 -23.08 27.50
CA TRP A 12 -48.59 -23.56 26.62
C TRP A 12 -47.42 -22.63 26.76
N LEU A 13 -46.36 -23.06 27.46
CA LEU A 13 -45.05 -22.44 27.46
C LEU A 13 -44.37 -22.75 26.11
N LEU A 14 -44.43 -21.79 25.20
CA LEU A 14 -43.61 -21.79 24.00
C LEU A 14 -42.17 -21.35 24.40
N THR A 15 -41.31 -22.31 24.68
CA THR A 15 -39.87 -22.09 24.83
C THR A 15 -39.29 -21.82 23.44
N ILE A 16 -39.18 -20.52 23.08
CA ILE A 16 -38.41 -20.10 21.94
C ILE A 16 -36.92 -20.30 22.27
N CYS A 17 -36.39 -21.43 21.80
CA CYS A 17 -34.96 -21.70 21.80
C CYS A 17 -34.30 -20.78 20.75
N CYS A 18 -33.97 -19.54 21.16
CA CYS A 18 -33.19 -18.63 20.36
C CYS A 18 -31.72 -19.11 20.40
N SER A 19 -31.41 -20.10 19.57
CA SER A 19 -30.03 -20.49 19.28
C SER A 19 -29.36 -19.30 18.58
N LEU A 20 -28.69 -18.47 19.39
CA LEU A 20 -27.70 -17.52 18.91
C LEU A 20 -26.61 -18.32 18.20
N LEU A 21 -26.74 -18.45 16.89
CA LEU A 21 -25.65 -18.79 16.02
C LEU A 21 -24.64 -17.61 16.08
N SER A 22 -23.84 -17.64 17.14
CA SER A 22 -22.60 -16.87 17.19
C SER A 22 -21.70 -17.45 16.11
N GLY A 23 -21.87 -16.99 14.87
CA GLY A 23 -20.91 -17.22 13.82
C GLY A 23 -19.64 -16.53 14.26
N ASP A 24 -18.73 -17.27 14.87
CA ASP A 24 -17.35 -16.85 15.02
C ASP A 24 -16.83 -16.62 13.60
N PHE A 25 -16.90 -15.38 13.14
CA PHE A 25 -16.08 -14.94 12.03
C PHE A 25 -14.63 -15.07 12.51
N LEU A 26 -14.03 -16.26 12.31
CA LEU A 26 -12.60 -16.44 12.41
C LEU A 26 -11.99 -15.50 11.36
N SER A 27 -11.74 -14.27 11.77
CA SER A 27 -10.89 -13.35 11.00
C SER A 27 -9.51 -13.98 11.00
N ALA A 28 -9.10 -14.55 9.88
CA ALA A 28 -7.76 -15.07 9.73
C ALA A 28 -6.77 -13.97 10.13
N ALA A 29 -5.83 -14.28 11.02
CA ALA A 29 -4.82 -13.31 11.44
C ALA A 29 -4.07 -12.80 10.21
N PRO A 30 -3.77 -11.49 10.14
CA PRO A 30 -3.14 -10.91 8.97
C PRO A 30 -1.75 -11.52 8.73
N PHE A 31 -1.41 -11.76 7.48
CA PHE A 31 -0.04 -12.07 7.09
C PHE A 31 0.82 -10.81 7.23
N ARG A 32 1.97 -10.90 7.86
CA ARG A 32 2.87 -9.77 8.12
C ARG A 32 4.22 -9.97 7.47
N VAL A 33 4.78 -8.89 6.94
CA VAL A 33 6.16 -8.87 6.44
C VAL A 33 6.93 -7.82 7.22
N ALA A 34 8.07 -8.23 7.81
CA ALA A 34 8.97 -7.33 8.50
C ALA A 34 10.21 -7.12 7.63
N VAL A 35 10.52 -5.86 7.31
CA VAL A 35 11.64 -5.48 6.44
C VAL A 35 12.67 -4.69 7.24
N ALA A 36 13.93 -5.15 7.19
CA ALA A 36 15.05 -4.51 7.88
C ALA A 36 16.31 -4.48 6.99
N ASP A 37 17.29 -3.67 7.38
CA ASP A 37 18.63 -3.73 6.80
C ASP A 37 19.46 -4.88 7.41
N ALA A 38 20.67 -5.09 6.91
CA ALA A 38 21.59 -6.14 7.38
C ALA A 38 22.03 -5.96 8.85
N ARG A 39 21.80 -4.79 9.46
CA ARG A 39 22.08 -4.51 10.88
C ARG A 39 20.86 -4.72 11.75
N GLY A 40 19.73 -5.09 11.17
CA GLY A 40 18.45 -5.24 11.86
C GLY A 40 17.69 -3.93 12.03
N THR A 41 18.11 -2.83 11.38
CA THR A 41 17.40 -1.55 11.43
C THR A 41 16.12 -1.65 10.59
N PRO A 42 14.93 -1.38 11.17
CA PRO A 42 13.68 -1.40 10.41
C PRO A 42 13.70 -0.43 9.23
N LEU A 43 13.15 -0.85 8.10
CA LEU A 43 13.06 -0.03 6.90
C LEU A 43 11.63 0.43 6.67
N ALA A 44 11.36 1.70 6.94
CA ALA A 44 10.11 2.36 6.57
C ALA A 44 10.06 2.62 5.07
N ASP A 45 8.85 2.79 4.52
CA ASP A 45 8.63 3.09 3.09
C ASP A 45 9.13 2.01 2.11
N ALA A 46 9.44 0.78 2.58
CA ALA A 46 9.61 -0.35 1.69
C ALA A 46 8.24 -0.76 1.13
N VAL A 47 8.17 -1.03 -0.15
CA VAL A 47 6.94 -1.53 -0.80
C VAL A 47 7.01 -3.04 -0.88
N VAL A 48 6.05 -3.68 -0.24
CA VAL A 48 5.89 -5.14 -0.21
C VAL A 48 4.69 -5.51 -1.07
N SER A 49 4.84 -6.48 -1.95
CA SER A 49 3.73 -7.03 -2.73
C SER A 49 3.79 -8.56 -2.77
N LEU A 50 2.59 -9.17 -2.80
CA LEU A 50 2.39 -10.62 -2.91
C LEU A 50 1.63 -10.90 -4.20
N ARG A 51 2.20 -11.75 -5.05
CA ARG A 51 1.54 -12.29 -6.25
C ARG A 51 1.38 -13.79 -6.08
N PRO A 52 0.22 -14.37 -6.35
CA PRO A 52 0.10 -15.82 -6.38
C PRO A 52 1.13 -16.42 -7.35
N ALA A 53 1.86 -17.46 -6.92
CA ALA A 53 2.84 -18.12 -7.76
C ALA A 53 2.18 -18.73 -9.01
N ALA A 54 2.86 -18.66 -10.16
CA ALA A 54 2.34 -19.16 -11.42
C ALA A 54 1.97 -20.65 -11.32
N GLY A 55 0.79 -21.04 -11.80
CA GLY A 55 0.31 -22.42 -11.86
C GLY A 55 -0.24 -22.98 -10.54
N LYS A 56 -0.18 -22.27 -9.41
CA LYS A 56 -0.62 -22.76 -8.10
C LYS A 56 -1.77 -21.99 -7.45
N ALA A 57 -2.21 -20.89 -8.03
CA ALA A 57 -3.30 -20.12 -7.48
C ALA A 57 -4.65 -20.63 -8.01
N SER A 58 -5.52 -21.07 -7.09
CA SER A 58 -6.95 -21.22 -7.37
C SER A 58 -7.52 -19.83 -7.72
N ASN A 59 -8.11 -19.70 -8.90
CA ASN A 59 -8.73 -18.46 -9.37
C ASN A 59 -9.94 -18.03 -8.52
N ALA A 60 -10.45 -18.90 -7.64
CA ALA A 60 -11.70 -18.71 -6.92
C ALA A 60 -11.64 -17.65 -5.78
N ASN A 61 -10.45 -17.31 -5.26
CA ASN A 61 -10.30 -16.41 -4.11
C ASN A 61 -9.26 -15.28 -4.32
N ARG A 62 -9.01 -14.89 -5.57
CA ARG A 62 -8.14 -13.73 -5.81
C ARG A 62 -8.87 -12.44 -5.44
N PRO A 63 -8.33 -11.62 -4.52
CA PRO A 63 -8.86 -10.29 -4.34
C PRO A 63 -8.77 -9.53 -5.66
N ASN A 64 -9.86 -8.85 -6.04
CA ASN A 64 -9.88 -8.04 -7.25
C ASN A 64 -9.00 -6.80 -7.07
N LEU A 65 -8.21 -6.49 -8.10
CA LEU A 65 -7.49 -5.22 -8.15
C LEU A 65 -8.52 -4.09 -8.35
N VAL A 66 -8.69 -3.27 -7.33
CA VAL A 66 -9.60 -2.13 -7.38
C VAL A 66 -8.80 -0.86 -7.68
N VAL A 67 -9.15 -0.21 -8.78
CA VAL A 67 -8.58 1.09 -9.15
C VAL A 67 -9.55 2.19 -8.73
N ASN A 68 -9.07 3.13 -7.91
CA ASN A 68 -9.87 4.29 -7.55
C ASN A 68 -10.04 5.20 -8.78
N PRO A 69 -11.29 5.60 -9.14
CA PRO A 69 -11.51 6.51 -10.26
C PRO A 69 -10.97 7.92 -10.02
N GLN A 70 -10.75 8.31 -8.76
CA GLN A 70 -10.16 9.59 -8.44
C GLN A 70 -8.64 9.52 -8.51
N PRO A 71 -7.96 10.58 -8.98
CA PRO A 71 -6.51 10.62 -8.97
C PRO A 71 -5.94 10.55 -7.56
N VAL A 72 -4.90 9.76 -7.37
CA VAL A 72 -4.08 9.80 -6.14
C VAL A 72 -3.24 11.08 -6.18
N VAL A 73 -3.34 11.87 -5.13
CA VAL A 73 -2.66 13.15 -5.02
C VAL A 73 -1.28 12.96 -4.37
N ILE A 74 -0.23 13.40 -5.04
CA ILE A 74 1.12 13.49 -4.50
C ILE A 74 1.47 14.96 -4.47
N GLN A 75 1.40 15.55 -3.29
CA GLN A 75 1.62 16.99 -3.10
C GLN A 75 3.10 17.35 -3.22
N GLN A 76 3.36 18.58 -3.63
CA GLN A 76 4.67 19.19 -3.54
C GLN A 76 4.58 20.26 -2.46
N THR A 77 5.29 20.04 -1.36
CA THR A 77 5.28 20.90 -0.16
C THR A 77 6.67 20.90 0.44
N ASP A 78 7.15 22.08 0.84
CA ASP A 78 8.50 22.26 1.39
C ASP A 78 9.61 21.75 0.45
N ARG A 79 9.38 21.84 -0.84
CA ARG A 79 10.28 21.33 -1.89
C ARG A 79 10.55 19.82 -1.74
N GLU A 80 9.51 19.07 -1.43
CA GLU A 80 9.48 17.62 -1.34
C GLU A 80 8.19 17.05 -1.93
N PHE A 81 8.22 15.78 -2.38
CA PHE A 81 7.01 15.06 -2.73
C PHE A 81 6.41 14.42 -1.47
N ALA A 82 5.13 14.64 -1.21
CA ALA A 82 4.40 14.11 -0.07
C ALA A 82 3.12 13.35 -0.50
N PRO A 83 3.03 12.03 -0.23
CA PRO A 83 4.04 11.19 0.40
C PRO A 83 5.25 10.94 -0.53
N ARG A 84 6.41 10.68 0.06
CA ARG A 84 7.64 10.40 -0.70
C ARG A 84 7.56 9.10 -1.50
N VAL A 85 6.91 8.09 -0.95
CA VAL A 85 6.65 6.80 -1.62
C VAL A 85 5.15 6.56 -1.65
N THR A 86 4.61 6.37 -2.86
CA THR A 86 3.21 6.08 -3.13
C THR A 86 3.10 4.71 -3.80
N VAL A 87 2.16 3.87 -3.36
CA VAL A 87 1.85 2.57 -3.97
C VAL A 87 0.47 2.65 -4.59
N VAL A 88 0.37 2.27 -5.86
CA VAL A 88 -0.90 2.30 -6.59
C VAL A 88 -1.07 1.09 -7.50
N PRO A 89 -2.30 0.62 -7.72
CA PRO A 89 -2.60 -0.35 -8.75
C PRO A 89 -2.29 0.17 -10.16
N VAL A 90 -1.93 -0.74 -11.07
CA VAL A 90 -1.88 -0.41 -12.51
C VAL A 90 -3.26 0.06 -12.99
N GLY A 91 -3.28 1.08 -13.86
CA GLY A 91 -4.51 1.77 -14.29
C GLY A 91 -4.89 2.96 -13.40
N SER A 92 -4.24 3.15 -12.25
CA SER A 92 -4.47 4.32 -11.41
C SER A 92 -4.08 5.62 -12.10
N ARG A 93 -4.69 6.69 -11.63
CA ARG A 93 -4.36 8.06 -12.04
C ARG A 93 -3.67 8.79 -10.90
N ILE A 94 -2.69 9.63 -11.20
CA ILE A 94 -2.03 10.49 -10.22
C ILE A 94 -2.11 11.96 -10.64
N SER A 95 -2.08 12.84 -9.65
CA SER A 95 -1.91 14.29 -9.85
C SER A 95 -0.81 14.81 -8.92
N LEU A 96 -0.12 15.85 -9.35
CA LEU A 96 1.10 16.37 -8.72
C LEU A 96 0.94 17.89 -8.46
N PRO A 97 -0.05 18.34 -7.64
CA PRO A 97 -0.23 19.76 -7.36
C PRO A 97 0.98 20.33 -6.61
N ASN A 98 1.33 21.57 -6.94
CA ASN A 98 2.39 22.31 -6.28
C ASN A 98 1.76 23.24 -5.22
N ASN A 99 1.93 22.89 -3.95
CA ASN A 99 1.44 23.67 -2.81
C ASN A 99 2.50 24.62 -2.24
N ASP A 100 3.70 24.63 -2.84
CA ASP A 100 4.73 25.59 -2.48
C ASP A 100 4.48 26.96 -3.12
N VAL A 101 5.08 27.97 -2.52
CA VAL A 101 5.10 29.34 -3.08
C VAL A 101 6.15 29.49 -4.20
N VAL A 102 7.01 28.49 -4.37
CA VAL A 102 8.05 28.45 -5.40
C VAL A 102 7.63 27.49 -6.53
N PRO A 103 8.00 27.77 -7.77
CA PRO A 103 7.66 26.90 -8.90
C PRO A 103 8.47 25.60 -8.87
N HIS A 104 7.90 24.54 -9.48
CA HIS A 104 8.55 23.26 -9.72
C HIS A 104 8.37 22.83 -11.17
N SER A 105 9.31 22.00 -11.66
CA SER A 105 9.25 21.32 -12.96
C SER A 105 9.45 19.82 -12.70
N VAL A 106 8.37 19.06 -12.76
CA VAL A 106 8.36 17.64 -12.37
C VAL A 106 8.54 16.75 -13.57
N TYR A 107 9.43 15.77 -13.45
CA TYR A 107 9.72 14.82 -14.52
C TYR A 107 9.88 13.39 -14.03
N SER A 108 9.80 12.44 -14.96
CA SER A 108 10.23 11.05 -14.79
C SER A 108 10.75 10.50 -16.11
N PHE A 109 11.90 9.81 -16.06
CA PHE A 109 12.48 9.03 -17.16
C PHE A 109 12.34 7.52 -16.94
N SER A 110 11.55 7.10 -15.95
CA SER A 110 11.35 5.68 -15.63
C SER A 110 10.61 4.94 -16.73
N ALA A 111 11.03 3.70 -17.02
CA ALA A 111 10.42 2.87 -18.08
C ALA A 111 8.90 2.61 -17.85
N ALA A 112 8.42 2.66 -16.60
CA ALA A 112 7.03 2.50 -16.25
C ALA A 112 6.18 3.73 -16.66
N LYS A 113 6.74 4.95 -16.59
CA LYS A 113 6.11 6.19 -17.06
C LYS A 113 7.15 7.27 -17.31
N GLN A 114 7.17 7.80 -18.52
CA GLN A 114 7.99 8.95 -18.87
C GLN A 114 7.09 10.18 -19.08
N PHE A 115 7.49 11.29 -18.47
CA PHE A 115 6.84 12.59 -18.64
C PHE A 115 7.74 13.72 -18.14
N GLU A 116 7.44 14.92 -18.59
CA GLU A 116 8.02 16.15 -18.09
C GLU A 116 6.94 17.24 -18.11
N PHE A 117 6.84 17.97 -17.01
CA PHE A 117 5.97 19.14 -16.88
C PHE A 117 6.83 20.40 -16.92
N ASP A 118 6.37 21.39 -17.69
CA ASP A 118 6.89 22.73 -17.60
C ASP A 118 6.79 23.26 -16.18
N VAL A 119 7.50 24.33 -15.90
CA VAL A 119 7.50 25.00 -14.60
C VAL A 119 6.10 25.48 -14.22
N TYR A 120 5.61 25.12 -13.04
CA TYR A 120 4.27 25.51 -12.56
C TYR A 120 4.20 25.74 -11.06
N VAL A 121 3.12 26.45 -10.64
CA VAL A 121 2.67 26.63 -9.26
C VAL A 121 1.18 26.27 -9.22
N GLY A 122 0.68 25.80 -8.09
CA GLY A 122 -0.73 25.47 -7.92
C GLY A 122 -1.11 24.10 -8.49
N SER A 123 -2.23 24.02 -9.20
CA SER A 123 -2.78 22.74 -9.68
C SER A 123 -1.84 22.00 -10.60
N SER A 124 -1.89 20.67 -10.57
CA SER A 124 -1.16 19.84 -11.51
C SER A 124 -1.57 20.16 -12.95
N PRO A 125 -0.62 20.37 -13.87
CA PRO A 125 -0.93 20.68 -15.26
C PRO A 125 -1.62 19.52 -15.96
N GLN A 126 -1.38 18.29 -15.53
CA GLN A 126 -1.94 17.07 -16.10
C GLN A 126 -2.22 16.02 -15.02
N VAL A 127 -3.21 15.18 -15.30
CA VAL A 127 -3.45 13.92 -14.57
C VAL A 127 -2.85 12.79 -15.39
N LEU A 128 -1.95 12.03 -14.79
CA LEU A 128 -1.24 10.94 -15.45
C LEU A 128 -1.92 9.61 -15.17
N THR A 129 -2.20 8.82 -16.21
CA THR A 129 -2.61 7.41 -16.06
C THR A 129 -1.36 6.52 -16.05
N LEU A 130 -1.33 5.57 -15.11
CA LEU A 130 -0.21 4.65 -14.88
C LEU A 130 -0.56 3.27 -15.43
N ASP A 131 -0.23 3.02 -16.67
CA ASP A 131 -0.63 1.86 -17.48
C ASP A 131 0.40 0.71 -17.47
N LYS A 132 1.55 0.90 -16.82
CA LYS A 132 2.61 -0.11 -16.68
C LYS A 132 3.00 -0.29 -15.22
N THR A 133 3.21 -1.54 -14.81
CA THR A 133 3.81 -1.87 -13.51
C THR A 133 5.28 -1.46 -13.46
N GLY A 134 5.76 -1.16 -12.25
CA GLY A 134 7.16 -0.81 -12.00
C GLY A 134 7.31 0.43 -11.14
N VAL A 135 8.54 0.87 -10.98
CA VAL A 135 8.88 2.04 -10.15
C VAL A 135 9.04 3.25 -11.05
N ILE A 136 8.33 4.32 -10.70
CA ILE A 136 8.42 5.64 -11.31
C ILE A 136 9.17 6.53 -10.32
N THR A 137 10.34 7.00 -10.70
CA THR A 137 11.10 8.01 -9.94
C THR A 137 10.66 9.38 -10.40
N LEU A 138 10.15 10.17 -9.47
CA LEU A 138 9.82 11.58 -9.67
C LEU A 138 11.03 12.44 -9.32
N GLY A 139 11.37 13.36 -10.17
CA GLY A 139 12.40 14.39 -9.94
C GLY A 139 11.86 15.78 -10.18
N CYS A 140 12.60 16.79 -9.72
CA CYS A 140 12.36 18.18 -10.02
C CYS A 140 13.59 18.78 -10.68
N ASN A 141 13.45 19.48 -11.85
CA ASN A 141 14.56 20.10 -12.56
C ASN A 141 15.18 21.30 -11.82
N ILE A 142 14.46 21.85 -10.84
CA ILE A 142 14.89 23.08 -10.13
C ILE A 142 15.53 22.74 -8.78
N HIS A 143 15.14 21.62 -8.16
CA HIS A 143 15.56 21.24 -6.82
C HIS A 143 16.14 19.83 -6.81
N ASP A 144 17.45 19.66 -6.86
CA ASP A 144 18.16 18.37 -7.02
C ASP A 144 17.86 17.35 -5.93
N TRP A 145 17.48 17.80 -4.73
CA TRP A 145 17.12 16.93 -3.60
C TRP A 145 15.68 16.43 -3.66
N MET A 146 14.82 17.03 -4.48
CA MET A 146 13.40 16.72 -4.56
C MET A 146 13.16 15.45 -5.37
N VAL A 147 13.05 14.32 -4.66
CA VAL A 147 12.87 12.99 -5.24
C VAL A 147 11.73 12.26 -4.56
N GLY A 148 10.80 11.72 -5.35
CA GLY A 148 9.70 10.85 -4.91
C GLY A 148 9.62 9.58 -5.74
N TYR A 149 8.77 8.64 -5.30
CA TYR A 149 8.62 7.36 -5.96
C TYR A 149 7.15 6.95 -6.03
N VAL A 150 6.74 6.45 -7.19
CA VAL A 150 5.44 5.78 -7.35
C VAL A 150 5.69 4.34 -7.77
N VAL A 151 5.26 3.40 -6.94
CA VAL A 151 5.37 1.97 -7.22
C VAL A 151 4.02 1.49 -7.74
N VAL A 152 4.00 1.12 -9.01
CA VAL A 152 2.80 0.64 -9.70
C VAL A 152 2.77 -0.88 -9.65
N VAL A 153 1.73 -1.44 -9.03
CA VAL A 153 1.58 -2.87 -8.78
C VAL A 153 0.39 -3.46 -9.54
N ASP A 154 0.43 -4.77 -9.83
CA ASP A 154 -0.65 -5.51 -10.48
C ASP A 154 -1.34 -6.51 -9.54
N THR A 155 -1.17 -6.31 -8.24
CA THR A 155 -1.78 -7.12 -7.19
C THR A 155 -2.46 -6.22 -6.15
N PRO A 156 -3.63 -6.60 -5.63
CA PRO A 156 -4.27 -5.91 -4.51
C PRO A 156 -3.54 -6.14 -3.17
N LEU A 157 -2.67 -7.17 -3.13
CA LEU A 157 -1.87 -7.50 -1.97
C LEU A 157 -0.54 -6.72 -2.03
N ALA A 158 -0.63 -5.41 -1.89
CA ALA A 158 0.53 -4.54 -1.83
C ALA A 158 0.37 -3.52 -0.69
N ALA A 159 1.44 -3.28 0.05
CA ALA A 159 1.47 -2.36 1.15
C ALA A 159 2.85 -1.73 1.31
N LYS A 160 2.89 -0.57 1.92
CA LYS A 160 4.11 0.12 2.33
C LYS A 160 4.41 -0.21 3.79
N THR A 161 5.67 -0.44 4.14
CA THR A 161 6.07 -0.64 5.54
C THR A 161 5.94 0.64 6.34
N ASP A 162 5.55 0.48 7.60
CA ASP A 162 5.50 1.54 8.60
C ASP A 162 6.90 1.89 9.15
N ALA A 163 6.95 2.77 10.15
CA ALA A 163 8.19 3.19 10.81
C ALA A 163 8.93 2.03 11.51
N ASN A 164 8.25 0.94 11.82
CA ASN A 164 8.82 -0.28 12.43
C ASN A 164 9.20 -1.32 11.37
N GLY A 165 9.16 -0.98 10.09
CA GLY A 165 9.48 -1.88 8.99
C GLY A 165 8.39 -2.92 8.72
N GLY A 166 7.19 -2.77 9.28
CA GLY A 166 6.09 -3.73 9.18
C GLY A 166 5.12 -3.42 8.03
N ALA A 167 4.75 -4.43 7.25
CA ALA A 167 3.61 -4.41 6.34
C ALA A 167 2.64 -5.54 6.71
N ALA A 168 1.33 -5.26 6.73
CA ALA A 168 0.30 -6.23 7.09
C ALA A 168 -0.74 -6.36 5.98
N PHE A 169 -1.12 -7.61 5.69
CA PHE A 169 -2.09 -7.96 4.67
C PHE A 169 -3.24 -8.72 5.32
N ALA A 170 -4.42 -8.13 5.30
CA ALA A 170 -5.63 -8.82 5.74
C ALA A 170 -6.06 -9.86 4.69
N ASN A 171 -6.59 -10.98 5.17
CA ASN A 171 -7.29 -11.98 4.35
C ASN A 171 -6.46 -12.49 3.15
N VAL A 172 -5.16 -12.76 3.35
CA VAL A 172 -4.34 -13.42 2.33
C VAL A 172 -4.75 -14.90 2.30
N PRO A 173 -5.26 -15.42 1.18
CA PRO A 173 -5.56 -16.84 1.06
C PRO A 173 -4.31 -17.71 1.27
N ASP A 174 -4.48 -18.90 1.83
CA ASP A 174 -3.39 -19.88 1.91
C ASP A 174 -2.89 -20.25 0.51
N GLY A 175 -1.57 -20.37 0.37
CA GLY A 175 -0.97 -20.71 -0.91
C GLY A 175 0.47 -20.24 -1.07
N ASP A 176 1.02 -20.52 -2.25
CA ASP A 176 2.36 -20.09 -2.64
C ASP A 176 2.30 -18.71 -3.32
N TYR A 177 3.14 -17.81 -2.87
CA TYR A 177 3.23 -16.45 -3.39
C TYR A 177 4.65 -16.09 -3.79
N GLU A 178 4.77 -15.27 -4.82
CA GLU A 178 5.96 -14.49 -5.09
C GLU A 178 5.88 -13.22 -4.24
N LEU A 179 6.76 -13.11 -3.26
CA LEU A 179 6.97 -11.94 -2.43
C LEU A 179 7.96 -11.03 -3.14
N ARG A 180 7.58 -9.79 -3.37
CA ARG A 180 8.47 -8.74 -3.89
C ARG A 180 8.60 -7.63 -2.87
N VAL A 181 9.83 -7.17 -2.66
CA VAL A 181 10.11 -6.04 -1.77
C VAL A 181 11.03 -5.07 -2.48
N TRP A 182 10.58 -3.84 -2.59
CA TRP A 182 11.34 -2.73 -3.14
C TRP A 182 11.56 -1.64 -2.08
N HIS A 183 12.75 -1.05 -2.06
CA HIS A 183 13.06 0.12 -1.25
C HIS A 183 13.96 1.09 -2.01
N SER A 184 13.74 2.40 -1.85
CA SER A 184 14.46 3.45 -2.61
C SER A 184 15.97 3.46 -2.41
N GLN A 185 16.47 2.82 -1.37
CA GLN A 185 17.90 2.73 -1.03
C GLN A 185 18.51 1.36 -1.35
N GLN A 186 17.78 0.44 -1.97
CA GLN A 186 18.30 -0.87 -2.33
C GLN A 186 19.47 -0.75 -3.29
N ARG A 187 20.57 -1.53 -3.04
CA ARG A 187 21.77 -1.55 -3.91
C ARG A 187 21.52 -2.30 -5.20
N VAL A 188 20.80 -3.39 -5.10
CA VAL A 188 20.50 -4.30 -6.21
C VAL A 188 18.98 -4.33 -6.34
N GLY A 189 18.43 -4.30 -7.49
CA GLY A 189 17.02 -4.37 -7.83
C GLY A 189 16.03 -4.84 -6.76
N GLU A 190 14.83 -5.16 -7.15
CA GLU A 190 13.80 -5.63 -6.23
C GLU A 190 14.16 -6.98 -5.60
N HIS A 191 13.95 -7.16 -4.29
CA HIS A 191 14.06 -8.47 -3.63
C HIS A 191 12.87 -9.33 -4.03
N VAL A 192 13.14 -10.54 -4.54
CA VAL A 192 12.10 -11.49 -4.96
C VAL A 192 12.34 -12.82 -4.28
N ALA A 193 11.31 -13.37 -3.63
CA ALA A 193 11.35 -14.66 -2.96
C ALA A 193 10.02 -15.40 -3.10
N THR A 194 10.04 -16.71 -3.00
CA THR A 194 8.81 -17.50 -2.84
C THR A 194 8.48 -17.67 -1.37
N VAL A 195 7.23 -17.43 -0.99
CA VAL A 195 6.73 -17.62 0.37
C VAL A 195 5.46 -18.46 0.36
N VAL A 196 5.29 -19.29 1.38
CA VAL A 196 4.06 -20.05 1.59
C VAL A 196 3.25 -19.36 2.68
N VAL A 197 2.10 -18.85 2.32
CA VAL A 197 1.15 -18.31 3.31
C VAL A 197 0.27 -19.45 3.81
N SER A 198 0.17 -19.61 5.12
CA SER A 198 -0.68 -20.62 5.74
C SER A 198 -1.08 -20.19 7.16
N GLU A 199 -2.04 -20.86 7.77
CA GLU A 199 -2.42 -20.58 9.16
C GLU A 199 -1.24 -20.66 10.14
N ARG A 200 -0.20 -21.45 9.82
CA ARG A 200 1.01 -21.61 10.65
C ARG A 200 2.09 -20.58 10.38
N LEU A 201 2.15 -20.02 9.17
CA LEU A 201 3.15 -19.03 8.78
C LEU A 201 2.47 -17.68 8.55
N LYS A 202 2.41 -16.87 9.58
CA LYS A 202 1.75 -15.54 9.58
C LYS A 202 2.74 -14.38 9.46
N THR A 203 4.05 -14.65 9.52
CA THR A 203 5.07 -13.60 9.46
C THR A 203 6.26 -14.03 8.62
N GLN A 204 6.71 -13.13 7.75
CA GLN A 204 7.91 -13.28 6.93
C GLN A 204 8.88 -12.13 7.23
N ALA A 205 10.14 -12.46 7.54
CA ALA A 205 11.20 -11.46 7.64
C ALA A 205 11.94 -11.34 6.31
N VAL A 206 12.30 -10.10 5.96
CA VAL A 206 13.09 -9.78 4.76
C VAL A 206 14.22 -8.85 5.16
N VAL A 207 15.44 -9.20 4.78
CA VAL A 207 16.63 -8.36 4.97
C VAL A 207 17.05 -7.81 3.62
N LEU A 208 17.18 -6.48 3.53
CA LEU A 208 17.60 -5.78 2.32
C LEU A 208 19.01 -5.24 2.46
N ASP A 209 19.80 -5.37 1.38
CA ASP A 209 21.05 -4.62 1.26
C ASP A 209 20.74 -3.20 0.77
N VAL A 210 20.88 -2.24 1.67
CA VAL A 210 20.58 -0.84 1.41
C VAL A 210 21.82 0.04 1.59
N VAL A 211 21.86 1.13 0.83
CA VAL A 211 22.83 2.21 1.07
C VAL A 211 22.22 3.21 2.05
N PRO A 212 23.02 3.78 2.95
CA PRO A 212 22.55 4.89 3.77
C PRO A 212 22.01 6.02 2.88
N PRO A 213 20.96 6.73 3.33
CA PRO A 213 20.45 7.86 2.59
C PRO A 213 21.56 8.88 2.37
N ARG A 214 21.75 9.31 1.13
CA ARG A 214 22.63 10.45 0.86
C ARG A 214 21.94 11.69 1.39
N THR A 215 22.52 12.34 2.39
CA THR A 215 22.05 13.63 2.86
C THR A 215 22.33 14.63 1.74
N ARG A 216 21.32 14.98 0.95
CA ARG A 216 21.42 16.07 -0.01
C ARG A 216 21.17 17.37 0.76
N TYR A 217 22.00 18.37 0.51
CA TYR A 217 21.80 19.68 1.09
C TYR A 217 20.47 20.27 0.58
N LYS A 218 19.57 20.58 1.49
CA LYS A 218 18.34 21.30 1.24
C LYS A 218 18.51 22.71 1.79
N PRO A 219 18.62 23.74 0.93
CA PRO A 219 18.77 25.10 1.41
C PRO A 219 17.59 25.53 2.28
N PRO A 220 17.82 26.36 3.32
CA PRO A 220 16.73 26.94 4.10
C PRO A 220 15.72 27.68 3.21
N LEU A 221 14.44 27.67 3.60
CA LEU A 221 13.37 28.38 2.87
C LEU A 221 13.60 29.91 2.81
N THR A 222 14.43 30.45 3.71
CA THR A 222 14.75 31.87 3.83
C THR A 222 15.76 32.39 2.81
N LEU A 223 16.44 31.48 2.09
CA LEU A 223 17.32 31.93 1.01
C LEU A 223 16.45 32.32 -0.19
N LYS A 224 16.51 33.62 -0.57
CA LYS A 224 15.83 34.11 -1.78
C LYS A 224 16.31 33.28 -2.97
N PRO A 225 15.40 32.85 -3.88
CA PRO A 225 15.81 32.28 -5.14
C PRO A 225 16.66 33.31 -5.89
N TYR A 226 17.70 32.86 -6.57
CA TYR A 226 18.56 33.68 -7.44
C TYR A 226 17.75 34.28 -8.58
#